data_b70b7ba5ded3353302dd896fd97fbcfb
#
_entry.id   b70b7ba5ded3353302dd896fd97fbcfb
#
_cell.length_a   1.000
_cell.length_b   1.000
_cell.length_c   1.000
_cell.angle_alpha   90.00
_cell.angle_beta   90.00
_cell.angle_gamma   90.00
#
_symmetry.space_group_name_H-M   'P 1'
#
loop_
_entity.id
_entity.type
_entity.pdbx_description
1 polymer ?
#
loop_
_entity_poly.entity_id
_entity_poly.type
_entity_poly.pdbx_seq_one_letter_code
_entity_poly.pdbx_strand_id
1 'polypeptide(L)'
;VAAAASLGAMVLFTRTQSLGDHQSLILAPFYLLMLFGLCAKLTQQKAKPWLCNAAAGVLAVFLVVNFGNALRLPGKNVQTLALSSESLDLTRRTDLAQMRAVTDFVLEHCTEDQTVYINMDSNGYSGTTFAYSDPAHPQLQTMILWESSVPSTHGFPTGIWTSEYVMVTDRVDEGGIVGPINAALRTQSPAAVHYEYVTEFPLDGITLYCYRRTARPDAEEADYFKQVFAEYDARWPEIFSQRIDEYMQSVQ
;
A
#
# COMPACT_ATOMS: atom_id res chain seq x y z
N VAL A 1 -31.17 4.95 12.94
CA VAL A 1 -30.67 3.88 12.04
C VAL A 1 -29.30 4.25 11.50
N ALA A 2 -29.12 5.39 10.80
CA ALA A 2 -27.84 5.76 10.20
C ALA A 2 -26.68 5.86 11.22
N ALA A 3 -26.91 6.49 12.39
CA ALA A 3 -25.91 6.56 13.45
C ALA A 3 -25.49 5.19 13.99
N ALA A 4 -26.47 4.28 14.19
CA ALA A 4 -26.19 2.93 14.64
C ALA A 4 -25.42 2.13 13.58
N ALA A 5 -25.75 2.30 12.30
CA ALA A 5 -25.02 1.68 11.20
C ALA A 5 -23.58 2.18 11.09
N SER A 6 -23.36 3.51 11.24
CA SER A 6 -22.02 4.10 11.24
C SER A 6 -21.18 3.58 12.42
N LEU A 7 -21.77 3.51 13.62
CA LEU A 7 -21.09 2.99 14.80
C LEU A 7 -20.75 1.50 14.65
N GLY A 8 -21.69 0.72 14.13
CA GLY A 8 -21.49 -0.70 13.85
C GLY A 8 -20.38 -0.94 12.83
N ALA A 9 -20.37 -0.20 11.73
CA ALA A 9 -19.30 -0.27 10.74
C ALA A 9 -17.95 0.15 11.34
N MET A 10 -17.91 1.22 12.11
CA MET A 10 -16.70 1.70 12.77
C MET A 10 -16.12 0.65 13.73
N VAL A 11 -16.97 0.02 14.56
CA VAL A 11 -16.57 -1.06 15.47
C VAL A 11 -16.08 -2.28 14.71
N LEU A 12 -16.74 -2.65 13.61
CA LEU A 12 -16.36 -3.79 12.80
C LEU A 12 -14.97 -3.56 12.17
N PHE A 13 -14.77 -2.42 11.53
CA PHE A 13 -13.49 -2.10 10.86
C PHE A 13 -12.33 -1.97 11.86
N THR A 14 -12.55 -1.33 13.02
CA THR A 14 -11.50 -1.19 14.04
C THR A 14 -11.12 -2.49 14.73
N ARG A 15 -11.96 -3.52 14.71
CA ARG A 15 -11.63 -4.85 15.26
C ARG A 15 -10.86 -5.74 14.29
N THR A 16 -11.04 -5.55 13.00
CA THR A 16 -10.49 -6.44 11.96
C THR A 16 -9.31 -5.83 11.23
N GLN A 17 -9.24 -4.50 11.13
CA GLN A 17 -8.18 -3.80 10.41
C GLN A 17 -7.93 -2.42 11.06
N SER A 18 -6.73 -1.87 10.88
CA SER A 18 -6.53 -0.44 11.11
C SER A 18 -7.36 0.34 10.08
N LEU A 19 -8.11 1.34 10.56
CA LEU A 19 -8.85 2.24 9.67
C LEU A 19 -7.86 3.03 8.80
N GLY A 20 -7.68 2.59 7.56
CA GLY A 20 -7.00 3.39 6.55
C GLY A 20 -7.90 4.54 6.07
N ASP A 21 -7.32 5.60 5.54
CA ASP A 21 -8.03 6.79 5.10
C ASP A 21 -9.11 6.50 4.04
N HIS A 22 -8.85 5.55 3.15
CA HIS A 22 -9.81 5.11 2.13
C HIS A 22 -11.05 4.41 2.73
N GLN A 23 -10.93 3.79 3.91
CA GLN A 23 -12.05 3.14 4.59
C GLN A 23 -12.99 4.14 5.23
N SER A 24 -12.52 5.33 5.58
CA SER A 24 -13.36 6.43 6.08
C SER A 24 -14.36 6.90 5.03
N LEU A 25 -14.06 6.75 3.74
CA LEU A 25 -14.97 7.10 2.64
C LEU A 25 -16.24 6.24 2.64
N ILE A 26 -16.18 4.99 3.13
CA ILE A 26 -17.36 4.11 3.26
C ILE A 26 -18.38 4.70 4.25
N LEU A 27 -17.89 5.45 5.24
CA LEU A 27 -18.73 6.09 6.26
C LEU A 27 -19.32 7.43 5.79
N ALA A 28 -18.76 8.05 4.76
CA ALA A 28 -19.17 9.36 4.27
C ALA A 28 -20.68 9.44 3.92
N PRO A 29 -21.32 8.47 3.22
CA PRO A 29 -22.74 8.49 2.95
C PRO A 29 -23.60 8.53 4.21
N PHE A 30 -23.20 7.81 5.27
CA PHE A 30 -23.93 7.79 6.54
C PHE A 30 -23.81 9.12 7.28
N TYR A 31 -22.65 9.76 7.27
CA TYR A 31 -22.47 11.10 7.84
C TYR A 31 -23.29 12.14 7.10
N LEU A 32 -23.33 12.08 5.77
CA LEU A 32 -24.17 12.96 4.96
C LEU A 32 -25.66 12.76 5.27
N LEU A 33 -26.12 11.51 5.36
CA LEU A 33 -27.51 11.21 5.72
C LEU A 33 -27.86 11.73 7.13
N MET A 34 -26.96 11.59 8.10
CA MET A 34 -27.16 12.15 9.45
C MET A 34 -27.25 13.67 9.41
N LEU A 35 -26.38 14.31 8.65
CA LEU A 35 -26.35 15.77 8.50
C LEU A 35 -27.63 16.29 7.84
N PHE A 36 -28.06 15.69 6.72
CA PHE A 36 -29.30 16.02 6.05
C PHE A 36 -30.53 15.80 6.94
N GLY A 37 -30.55 14.67 7.68
CA GLY A 37 -31.61 14.38 8.65
C GLY A 37 -31.69 15.40 9.78
N LEU A 38 -30.52 15.85 10.27
CA LEU A 38 -30.46 16.92 11.28
C LEU A 38 -30.97 18.25 10.72
N CYS A 39 -30.51 18.63 9.54
CA CYS A 39 -30.97 19.85 8.87
C CYS A 39 -32.49 19.82 8.62
N ALA A 40 -33.04 18.70 8.14
CA ALA A 40 -34.49 18.54 7.93
C ALA A 40 -35.27 18.65 9.26
N LYS A 41 -34.75 18.08 10.34
CA LYS A 41 -35.38 18.17 11.66
C LYS A 41 -35.36 19.58 12.23
N LEU A 42 -34.26 20.31 12.05
CA LEU A 42 -34.12 21.71 12.46
C LEU A 42 -35.11 22.62 11.70
N THR A 43 -35.30 22.39 10.41
CA THR A 43 -36.30 23.12 9.60
C THR A 43 -37.74 22.82 10.03
N GLN A 44 -38.06 21.56 10.37
CA GLN A 44 -39.40 21.16 10.85
C GLN A 44 -39.72 21.75 12.24
N GLN A 45 -38.74 21.94 13.11
CA GLN A 45 -38.94 22.49 14.45
C GLN A 45 -39.13 24.00 14.51
N LYS A 46 -39.41 24.67 13.38
CA LYS A 46 -39.57 26.13 13.29
C LYS A 46 -38.35 26.89 13.90
N ALA A 47 -37.18 26.32 13.80
CA ALA A 47 -35.93 27.01 14.15
C ALA A 47 -35.88 28.34 13.38
N LYS A 48 -35.40 29.39 14.03
CA LYS A 48 -35.29 30.70 13.39
C LYS A 48 -34.54 30.57 12.07
N PRO A 49 -35.05 31.06 10.94
CA PRO A 49 -34.47 30.86 9.60
C PRO A 49 -32.98 31.26 9.54
N TRP A 50 -32.60 32.26 10.33
CA TRP A 50 -31.19 32.69 10.36
C TRP A 50 -30.25 31.64 10.93
N LEU A 51 -30.66 30.79 11.89
CA LEU A 51 -29.84 29.69 12.42
C LEU A 51 -29.59 28.62 11.38
N CYS A 52 -30.61 28.27 10.59
CA CYS A 52 -30.49 27.31 9.49
C CYS A 52 -29.52 27.85 8.42
N ASN A 53 -29.65 29.13 8.08
CA ASN A 53 -28.78 29.77 7.09
C ASN A 53 -27.34 29.89 7.61
N ALA A 54 -27.15 30.20 8.88
CA ALA A 54 -25.82 30.25 9.50
C ALA A 54 -25.17 28.86 9.50
N ALA A 55 -25.89 27.81 9.88
CA ALA A 55 -25.39 26.43 9.86
C ALA A 55 -25.02 25.97 8.44
N ALA A 56 -25.87 26.29 7.46
CA ALA A 56 -25.58 26.01 6.06
C ALA A 56 -24.37 26.78 5.54
N GLY A 57 -24.21 28.03 5.93
CA GLY A 57 -23.05 28.86 5.61
C GLY A 57 -21.76 28.30 6.19
N VAL A 58 -21.76 27.90 7.46
CA VAL A 58 -20.61 27.28 8.13
C VAL A 58 -20.23 25.98 7.42
N LEU A 59 -21.22 25.13 7.09
CA LEU A 59 -20.98 23.90 6.37
C LEU A 59 -20.41 24.15 4.98
N ALA A 60 -20.95 25.11 4.23
CA ALA A 60 -20.46 25.47 2.91
C ALA A 60 -19.00 25.94 2.95
N VAL A 61 -18.67 26.82 3.93
CA VAL A 61 -17.28 27.26 4.15
C VAL A 61 -16.38 26.10 4.49
N PHE A 62 -16.80 25.21 5.40
CA PHE A 62 -16.06 24.01 5.76
C PHE A 62 -15.77 23.13 4.55
N LEU A 63 -16.78 22.86 3.72
CA LEU A 63 -16.63 22.03 2.51
C LEU A 63 -15.69 22.69 1.48
N VAL A 64 -15.81 23.99 1.27
CA VAL A 64 -14.94 24.72 0.32
C VAL A 64 -13.49 24.74 0.80
N VAL A 65 -13.27 24.99 2.10
CA VAL A 65 -11.91 24.98 2.66
C VAL A 65 -11.31 23.59 2.61
N ASN A 66 -12.08 22.56 2.96
CA ASN A 66 -11.61 21.17 2.91
C ASN A 66 -11.29 20.72 1.47
N PHE A 67 -12.14 21.10 0.53
CA PHE A 67 -11.89 20.85 -0.89
C PHE A 67 -10.66 21.61 -1.41
N GLY A 68 -10.50 22.88 -1.01
CA GLY A 68 -9.32 23.67 -1.34
C GLY A 68 -8.03 23.08 -0.78
N ASN A 69 -8.07 22.58 0.47
CA ASN A 69 -6.93 21.89 1.07
C ASN A 69 -6.61 20.59 0.31
N ALA A 70 -7.63 19.80 -0.05
CA ALA A 70 -7.45 18.55 -0.79
C ALA A 70 -6.82 18.77 -2.18
N LEU A 71 -7.17 19.89 -2.85
CA LEU A 71 -6.63 20.25 -4.16
C LEU A 71 -5.31 21.05 -4.11
N ARG A 72 -4.76 21.32 -2.92
CA ARG A 72 -3.58 22.19 -2.74
C ARG A 72 -3.68 23.49 -3.54
N LEU A 73 -4.83 24.15 -3.48
CA LEU A 73 -4.98 25.46 -4.10
C LEU A 73 -3.94 26.44 -3.53
N PRO A 74 -3.43 27.40 -4.35
CA PRO A 74 -2.41 28.36 -3.90
C PRO A 74 -2.82 29.07 -2.61
N GLY A 75 -2.05 28.93 -1.56
CA GLY A 75 -2.30 29.52 -0.24
C GLY A 75 -1.77 28.66 0.89
N LYS A 76 -1.92 29.15 2.12
CA LYS A 76 -1.61 28.35 3.31
C LYS A 76 -2.76 27.39 3.58
N ASN A 77 -2.46 26.10 3.68
CA ASN A 77 -3.43 25.11 4.12
C ASN A 77 -3.93 25.46 5.53
N VAL A 78 -5.24 25.47 5.70
CA VAL A 78 -5.87 25.65 7.01
C VAL A 78 -5.88 24.30 7.70
N GLN A 79 -4.95 24.10 8.62
CA GLN A 79 -4.91 22.90 9.45
C GLN A 79 -5.80 23.10 10.68
N THR A 80 -6.81 22.28 10.82
CA THR A 80 -7.64 22.19 12.03
C THR A 80 -7.86 20.72 12.38
N LEU A 81 -8.29 20.44 13.62
CA LEU A 81 -8.69 19.09 14.04
C LEU A 81 -9.78 18.44 13.17
N ALA A 82 -10.54 19.23 12.42
CA ALA A 82 -11.65 18.78 11.58
C ALA A 82 -11.32 18.73 10.08
N LEU A 83 -10.15 19.22 9.68
CA LEU A 83 -9.73 19.28 8.30
C LEU A 83 -8.51 18.38 8.14
N SER A 84 -8.54 17.49 7.15
CA SER A 84 -7.40 16.66 6.84
C SER A 84 -6.17 17.51 6.55
N SER A 85 -5.05 17.20 7.19
CA SER A 85 -3.74 17.77 6.86
C SER A 85 -3.16 17.12 5.60
N GLU A 86 -3.68 15.97 5.21
CA GLU A 86 -3.25 15.24 4.03
C GLU A 86 -3.99 15.78 2.82
N SER A 87 -3.31 16.57 2.04
CA SER A 87 -3.77 16.92 0.71
C SER A 87 -3.54 15.73 -0.20
N LEU A 88 -4.45 15.48 -1.13
CA LEU A 88 -4.13 14.66 -2.30
C LEU A 88 -2.89 15.26 -2.92
N ASP A 89 -1.77 14.56 -2.80
CA ASP A 89 -0.54 15.00 -3.45
C ASP A 89 -0.69 14.72 -4.95
N LEU A 90 -1.29 15.68 -5.65
CA LEU A 90 -1.35 15.71 -7.10
C LEU A 90 0.03 16.06 -7.68
N THR A 91 1.11 15.69 -6.99
CA THR A 91 2.46 15.88 -7.51
C THR A 91 2.53 15.15 -8.84
N ARG A 92 2.71 15.92 -9.88
CA ARG A 92 2.99 15.35 -11.20
C ARG A 92 4.30 14.58 -11.07
N ARG A 93 4.24 13.27 -11.25
CA ARG A 93 5.44 12.44 -11.25
C ARG A 93 6.41 12.94 -12.32
N THR A 94 7.64 13.18 -11.91
CA THR A 94 8.72 13.61 -12.81
C THR A 94 9.61 12.44 -13.23
N ASP A 95 9.42 11.28 -12.63
CA ASP A 95 10.21 10.06 -12.74
C ASP A 95 9.60 8.98 -13.65
N LEU A 96 8.65 9.36 -14.50
CA LEU A 96 7.98 8.40 -15.41
C LEU A 96 8.95 7.66 -16.35
N ALA A 97 10.05 8.31 -16.73
CA ALA A 97 11.07 7.68 -17.57
C ALA A 97 11.79 6.55 -16.82
N GLN A 98 12.11 6.77 -15.54
CA GLN A 98 12.74 5.77 -14.68
C GLN A 98 11.78 4.60 -14.41
N MET A 99 10.51 4.89 -14.17
CA MET A 99 9.48 3.84 -14.00
C MET A 99 9.32 3.00 -15.27
N ARG A 100 9.33 3.65 -16.45
CA ARG A 100 9.27 2.93 -17.72
C ARG A 100 10.47 2.02 -17.92
N ALA A 101 11.66 2.44 -17.52
CA ALA A 101 12.83 1.57 -17.63
C ALA A 101 12.65 0.24 -16.87
N VAL A 102 11.96 0.27 -15.71
CA VAL A 102 11.60 -0.95 -14.97
C VAL A 102 10.59 -1.81 -15.73
N THR A 103 9.52 -1.19 -16.22
CA THR A 103 8.46 -1.93 -16.95
C THR A 103 8.93 -2.44 -18.31
N ASP A 104 9.76 -1.68 -19.02
CA ASP A 104 10.39 -2.10 -20.26
C ASP A 104 11.29 -3.32 -20.03
N PHE A 105 12.09 -3.31 -18.95
CA PHE A 105 12.88 -4.48 -18.56
C PHE A 105 11.99 -5.72 -18.33
N VAL A 106 10.87 -5.58 -17.64
CA VAL A 106 9.93 -6.69 -17.42
C VAL A 106 9.39 -7.23 -18.75
N LEU A 107 8.98 -6.34 -19.64
CA LEU A 107 8.42 -6.71 -20.96
C LEU A 107 9.47 -7.34 -21.90
N GLU A 108 10.74 -6.95 -21.77
CA GLU A 108 11.82 -7.46 -22.60
C GLU A 108 12.38 -8.81 -22.13
N HIS A 109 12.36 -9.06 -20.80
CA HIS A 109 13.06 -10.19 -20.20
C HIS A 109 12.14 -11.28 -19.66
N CYS A 110 10.84 -11.01 -19.55
CA CYS A 110 9.86 -11.98 -19.07
C CYS A 110 8.83 -12.31 -20.14
N THR A 111 8.45 -13.56 -20.23
CA THR A 111 7.28 -14.01 -20.96
C THR A 111 6.02 -13.79 -20.13
N GLU A 112 4.82 -13.86 -20.73
CA GLU A 112 3.56 -13.59 -20.04
C GLU A 112 3.25 -14.54 -18.87
N ASP A 113 3.87 -15.71 -18.85
CA ASP A 113 3.77 -16.73 -17.79
C ASP A 113 4.83 -16.59 -16.70
N GLN A 114 5.80 -15.70 -16.89
CA GLN A 114 6.83 -15.37 -15.90
C GLN A 114 6.45 -14.14 -15.09
N THR A 115 6.88 -14.12 -13.85
CA THR A 115 6.58 -13.01 -12.94
C THR A 115 7.84 -12.35 -12.41
N VAL A 116 7.68 -11.09 -12.02
CA VAL A 116 8.69 -10.30 -11.31
C VAL A 116 8.09 -9.88 -9.97
N TYR A 117 8.76 -10.18 -8.89
CA TYR A 117 8.35 -9.73 -7.56
C TYR A 117 9.04 -8.41 -7.22
N ILE A 118 8.27 -7.36 -6.97
CA ILE A 118 8.80 -6.04 -6.57
C ILE A 118 8.55 -5.82 -5.08
N ASN A 119 9.63 -5.87 -4.30
CA ASN A 119 9.63 -5.69 -2.86
C ASN A 119 9.89 -4.22 -2.48
N MET A 120 8.85 -3.42 -2.49
CA MET A 120 8.95 -1.98 -2.29
C MET A 120 7.61 -1.39 -1.84
N ASP A 121 7.65 -0.52 -0.83
CA ASP A 121 6.46 0.23 -0.36
C ASP A 121 6.86 1.57 0.27
N SER A 122 7.54 2.43 -0.50
CA SER A 122 7.99 3.72 0.01
C SER A 122 8.06 4.81 -1.07
N ASN A 123 8.02 6.06 -0.66
CA ASN A 123 8.11 7.25 -1.52
C ASN A 123 7.11 7.27 -2.69
N GLY A 124 5.92 6.70 -2.50
CA GLY A 124 4.91 6.62 -3.56
C GLY A 124 5.22 5.55 -4.63
N TYR A 125 6.21 4.69 -4.39
CA TYR A 125 6.46 3.49 -5.16
C TYR A 125 5.95 2.25 -4.45
N SER A 126 5.39 1.36 -5.21
CA SER A 126 5.02 0.01 -4.80
C SER A 126 4.96 -0.87 -6.05
N GLY A 127 4.90 -2.18 -5.91
CA GLY A 127 4.68 -3.05 -7.07
C GLY A 127 3.43 -2.65 -7.86
N THR A 128 2.36 -2.22 -7.18
CA THR A 128 1.15 -1.68 -7.82
C THR A 128 1.46 -0.48 -8.71
N THR A 129 2.33 0.42 -8.26
CA THR A 129 2.70 1.61 -9.05
C THR A 129 3.27 1.23 -10.41
N PHE A 130 4.12 0.19 -10.45
CA PHE A 130 4.69 -0.31 -11.70
C PHE A 130 3.68 -1.11 -12.51
N ALA A 131 2.92 -2.00 -11.87
CA ALA A 131 1.91 -2.83 -12.54
C ALA A 131 0.86 -2.01 -13.30
N TYR A 132 0.55 -0.81 -12.83
CA TYR A 132 -0.43 0.09 -13.43
C TYR A 132 0.18 1.33 -14.11
N SER A 133 1.50 1.40 -14.26
CA SER A 133 2.17 2.58 -14.81
C SER A 133 1.98 2.75 -16.32
N ASP A 134 1.75 1.66 -17.05
CA ASP A 134 1.57 1.69 -18.51
C ASP A 134 0.25 1.04 -18.93
N PRO A 135 -0.78 1.85 -19.25
CA PRO A 135 -2.06 1.36 -19.73
C PRO A 135 -2.01 0.65 -21.09
N ALA A 136 -0.94 0.84 -21.87
CA ALA A 136 -0.76 0.17 -23.16
C ALA A 136 -0.36 -1.31 -22.97
N HIS A 137 0.17 -1.68 -21.81
CA HIS A 137 0.65 -3.01 -21.49
C HIS A 137 -0.07 -3.58 -20.24
N PRO A 138 -1.36 -3.93 -20.34
CA PRO A 138 -2.14 -4.41 -19.20
C PRO A 138 -1.63 -5.74 -18.60
N GLN A 139 -0.84 -6.53 -19.35
CA GLN A 139 -0.19 -7.74 -18.87
C GLN A 139 0.77 -7.49 -17.71
N LEU A 140 1.31 -6.29 -17.55
CA LEU A 140 2.13 -5.93 -16.40
C LEU A 140 1.41 -6.17 -15.05
N GLN A 141 0.08 -6.09 -15.03
CA GLN A 141 -0.72 -6.33 -13.83
C GLN A 141 -0.68 -7.79 -13.36
N THR A 142 -0.40 -8.72 -14.25
CA THR A 142 -0.25 -10.15 -13.94
C THR A 142 1.21 -10.56 -13.82
N MET A 143 2.11 -9.88 -14.51
CA MET A 143 3.54 -10.15 -14.49
C MET A 143 4.24 -9.59 -13.26
N ILE A 144 3.77 -8.45 -12.73
CA ILE A 144 4.36 -7.81 -11.54
C ILE A 144 3.59 -8.25 -10.30
N LEU A 145 4.25 -9.04 -9.45
CA LEU A 145 3.78 -9.44 -8.14
C LEU A 145 4.30 -8.47 -7.07
N TRP A 146 3.50 -8.26 -6.06
CA TRP A 146 3.84 -7.43 -4.92
C TRP A 146 3.01 -7.82 -3.71
N GLU A 147 3.54 -7.56 -2.53
CA GLU A 147 2.79 -7.67 -1.28
C GLU A 147 2.66 -6.29 -0.66
N SER A 148 1.54 -6.03 -0.02
CA SER A 148 1.41 -4.81 0.77
C SER A 148 2.23 -4.96 2.05
N SER A 149 2.71 -3.83 2.57
CA SER A 149 3.40 -3.74 3.86
C SER A 149 2.53 -4.13 5.07
N VAL A 150 1.30 -4.58 4.85
CA VAL A 150 0.39 -5.09 5.89
C VAL A 150 0.74 -6.56 6.18
N PRO A 151 1.60 -6.82 7.16
CA PRO A 151 2.35 -8.07 7.22
C PRO A 151 1.56 -9.24 7.77
N SER A 152 0.54 -8.97 8.57
CA SER A 152 0.06 -9.95 9.53
C SER A 152 -1.02 -10.90 9.02
N THR A 153 -1.58 -10.68 7.81
CA THR A 153 -2.70 -11.49 7.34
C THR A 153 -2.35 -12.44 6.19
N HIS A 154 -1.27 -12.17 5.46
CA HIS A 154 -0.93 -12.92 4.25
C HIS A 154 0.27 -13.86 4.43
N GLY A 155 1.02 -13.73 5.53
CA GLY A 155 2.19 -14.55 5.80
C GLY A 155 3.38 -14.21 4.91
N PHE A 156 4.25 -15.19 4.71
CA PHE A 156 5.45 -15.03 3.89
C PHE A 156 5.10 -14.80 2.42
N PRO A 157 5.69 -13.81 1.74
CA PRO A 157 5.41 -13.49 0.35
C PRO A 157 6.09 -14.50 -0.58
N THR A 158 5.40 -15.58 -0.90
CA THR A 158 5.95 -16.64 -1.77
C THR A 158 6.32 -16.16 -3.18
N GLY A 159 5.88 -14.98 -3.58
CA GLY A 159 6.29 -14.33 -4.83
C GLY A 159 7.80 -14.19 -4.97
N ILE A 160 8.53 -14.04 -3.87
CA ILE A 160 10.00 -14.01 -3.87
C ILE A 160 10.61 -15.33 -4.37
N TRP A 161 9.90 -16.45 -4.19
CA TRP A 161 10.37 -17.78 -4.59
C TRP A 161 9.79 -18.26 -5.92
N THR A 162 8.68 -17.69 -6.35
CA THR A 162 7.99 -18.11 -7.57
C THR A 162 8.32 -17.24 -8.77
N SER A 163 8.88 -16.05 -8.55
CA SER A 163 9.20 -15.12 -9.64
C SER A 163 10.57 -15.41 -10.26
N GLU A 164 10.69 -15.17 -11.57
CA GLU A 164 11.96 -15.24 -12.30
C GLU A 164 12.93 -14.15 -11.84
N TYR A 165 12.40 -12.94 -11.59
CA TYR A 165 13.18 -11.82 -11.07
C TYR A 165 12.57 -11.31 -9.77
N VAL A 166 13.45 -10.88 -8.88
CA VAL A 166 13.08 -10.20 -7.64
C VAL A 166 13.78 -8.86 -7.60
N MET A 167 13.00 -7.82 -7.39
CA MET A 167 13.50 -6.46 -7.27
C MET A 167 13.35 -5.97 -5.84
N VAL A 168 14.46 -5.52 -5.25
CA VAL A 168 14.54 -5.01 -3.87
C VAL A 168 15.19 -3.64 -3.86
N THR A 169 14.96 -2.86 -2.80
CA THR A 169 15.52 -1.52 -2.67
C THR A 169 16.76 -1.48 -1.77
N ASP A 170 17.44 -0.33 -1.77
CA ASP A 170 18.49 0.00 -0.80
C ASP A 170 17.94 0.31 0.61
N ARG A 171 16.61 0.39 0.76
CA ARG A 171 15.93 0.68 2.03
C ARG A 171 15.76 -0.59 2.87
N VAL A 172 16.79 -0.94 3.65
CA VAL A 172 16.75 -2.10 4.56
C VAL A 172 16.02 -1.80 5.87
N ASP A 173 15.79 -0.54 6.18
CA ASP A 173 15.06 -0.03 7.34
C ASP A 173 13.57 0.21 7.06
N GLU A 174 13.11 -0.16 5.88
CA GLU A 174 11.70 -0.04 5.48
C GLU A 174 10.81 -0.93 6.35
N GLY A 175 9.64 -0.40 6.67
CA GLY A 175 8.69 -1.10 7.55
C GLY A 175 8.09 -2.35 6.90
N GLY A 176 7.37 -3.11 7.70
CA GLY A 176 6.68 -4.30 7.22
C GLY A 176 7.63 -5.42 6.81
N ILE A 177 7.19 -6.26 5.90
CA ILE A 177 7.99 -7.37 5.34
C ILE A 177 9.09 -6.90 4.38
N VAL A 178 9.02 -5.64 3.95
CA VAL A 178 9.86 -5.08 2.87
C VAL A 178 11.32 -4.98 3.32
N GLY A 179 11.58 -4.36 4.47
CA GLY A 179 12.94 -4.19 4.99
C GLY A 179 13.69 -5.51 5.20
N PRO A 180 13.12 -6.50 5.88
CA PRO A 180 13.76 -7.81 6.06
C PRO A 180 14.13 -8.52 4.76
N ILE A 181 13.28 -8.44 3.73
CA ILE A 181 13.57 -9.02 2.41
C ILE A 181 14.65 -8.22 1.68
N ASN A 182 14.59 -6.89 1.71
CA ASN A 182 15.64 -6.04 1.15
C ASN A 182 16.99 -6.37 1.79
N ALA A 183 17.03 -6.47 3.12
CA ALA A 183 18.24 -6.84 3.85
C ALA A 183 18.75 -8.22 3.45
N ALA A 184 17.87 -9.23 3.36
CA ALA A 184 18.22 -10.59 3.01
C ALA A 184 18.92 -10.69 1.66
N LEU A 185 18.42 -10.03 0.62
CA LEU A 185 19.00 -10.11 -0.73
C LEU A 185 20.19 -9.15 -0.93
N ARG A 186 20.28 -8.09 -0.12
CA ARG A 186 21.38 -7.12 -0.21
C ARG A 186 22.62 -7.47 0.61
N THR A 187 22.52 -8.48 1.47
CA THR A 187 23.63 -8.94 2.31
C THR A 187 24.07 -10.34 1.90
N GLN A 188 25.19 -10.81 2.47
CA GLN A 188 25.65 -12.19 2.30
C GLN A 188 24.85 -13.12 3.22
N SER A 189 23.55 -13.24 2.95
CA SER A 189 22.66 -14.13 3.69
C SER A 189 22.50 -15.48 2.97
N PRO A 190 22.02 -16.53 3.64
CA PRO A 190 21.63 -17.79 2.99
C PRO A 190 20.62 -17.58 1.86
N ALA A 191 19.69 -16.63 2.01
CA ALA A 191 18.74 -16.31 0.96
C ALA A 191 19.39 -15.75 -0.31
N ALA A 192 20.45 -14.95 -0.19
CA ALA A 192 21.10 -14.32 -1.33
C ALA A 192 21.81 -15.31 -2.28
N VAL A 193 22.15 -16.51 -1.80
CA VAL A 193 22.89 -17.52 -2.58
C VAL A 193 22.15 -17.96 -3.84
N HIS A 194 20.84 -17.95 -3.80
CA HIS A 194 19.99 -18.36 -4.92
C HIS A 194 19.61 -17.21 -5.87
N TYR A 195 20.28 -16.06 -5.75
CA TYR A 195 19.98 -14.88 -6.55
C TYR A 195 21.24 -14.31 -7.18
N GLU A 196 21.18 -14.02 -8.47
CA GLU A 196 22.23 -13.38 -9.23
C GLU A 196 21.84 -11.92 -9.52
N TYR A 197 22.71 -10.99 -9.19
CA TYR A 197 22.48 -9.58 -9.55
C TYR A 197 22.49 -9.41 -11.06
N VAL A 198 21.49 -8.69 -11.59
CA VAL A 198 21.33 -8.44 -13.02
C VAL A 198 21.57 -6.98 -13.37
N THR A 199 20.84 -6.08 -12.74
CA THR A 199 20.89 -4.64 -13.02
C THR A 199 20.27 -3.83 -11.87
N GLU A 200 20.34 -2.51 -11.98
CA GLU A 200 19.68 -1.59 -11.05
C GLU A 200 18.97 -0.47 -11.78
N PHE A 201 17.94 0.07 -11.14
CA PHE A 201 17.13 1.17 -11.65
C PHE A 201 17.16 2.31 -10.62
N PRO A 202 17.81 3.45 -10.94
CA PRO A 202 17.75 4.63 -10.10
C PRO A 202 16.36 5.28 -10.23
N LEU A 203 15.66 5.39 -9.09
CA LEU A 203 14.38 6.08 -8.95
C LEU A 203 14.59 7.35 -8.11
N ASP A 204 13.53 8.13 -7.90
CA ASP A 204 13.64 9.35 -7.10
C ASP A 204 13.92 9.04 -5.61
N GLY A 205 15.19 9.18 -5.23
CA GLY A 205 15.67 8.97 -3.87
C GLY A 205 15.79 7.51 -3.43
N ILE A 206 15.64 6.54 -4.33
CA ILE A 206 15.72 5.10 -4.07
C ILE A 206 16.38 4.41 -5.26
N THR A 207 17.15 3.35 -5.01
CA THR A 207 17.65 2.46 -6.06
C THR A 207 16.95 1.11 -5.96
N LEU A 208 16.39 0.64 -7.07
CA LEU A 208 15.76 -0.67 -7.20
C LEU A 208 16.76 -1.63 -7.84
N TYR A 209 17.17 -2.65 -7.11
CA TYR A 209 18.12 -3.68 -7.56
C TYR A 209 17.36 -4.90 -8.04
N CYS A 210 17.70 -5.37 -9.23
CA CYS A 210 17.09 -6.52 -9.87
C CYS A 210 18.01 -7.74 -9.73
N TYR A 211 17.44 -8.81 -9.22
CA TYR A 211 18.09 -10.11 -9.10
C TYR A 211 17.31 -11.15 -9.88
N ARG A 212 18.00 -12.06 -10.55
CA ARG A 212 17.39 -13.24 -11.14
C ARG A 212 17.53 -14.43 -10.20
N ARG A 213 16.46 -15.16 -10.02
CA ARG A 213 16.49 -16.39 -9.26
C ARG A 213 17.20 -17.50 -10.06
N THR A 214 18.18 -18.17 -9.42
CA THR A 214 19.01 -19.20 -10.06
C THR A 214 18.66 -20.63 -9.64
N ALA A 215 18.01 -20.79 -8.49
CA ALA A 215 17.64 -22.09 -7.95
C ALA A 215 16.32 -22.03 -7.16
N ARG A 216 15.72 -23.19 -6.92
CA ARG A 216 14.58 -23.31 -5.98
C ARG A 216 15.04 -23.05 -4.56
N PRO A 217 14.15 -22.60 -3.65
CA PRO A 217 14.49 -22.44 -2.25
C PRO A 217 14.87 -23.81 -1.65
N ASP A 218 15.89 -23.81 -0.82
CA ASP A 218 16.29 -24.95 -0.04
C ASP A 218 15.90 -24.77 1.45
N ALA A 219 16.23 -25.75 2.26
CA ALA A 219 15.91 -25.71 3.67
C ALA A 219 16.66 -24.58 4.42
N GLU A 220 17.88 -24.25 3.99
CA GLU A 220 18.69 -23.21 4.63
C GLU A 220 18.10 -21.82 4.37
N GLU A 221 17.67 -21.53 3.14
CA GLU A 221 16.93 -20.29 2.80
C GLU A 221 15.60 -20.21 3.56
N ALA A 222 14.84 -21.31 3.62
CA ALA A 222 13.57 -21.37 4.31
C ALA A 222 13.72 -21.10 5.83
N ASP A 223 14.69 -21.75 6.48
CA ASP A 223 14.97 -21.57 7.90
C ASP A 223 15.47 -20.16 8.21
N TYR A 224 16.27 -19.59 7.33
CA TYR A 224 16.70 -18.20 7.44
C TYR A 224 15.50 -17.24 7.47
N PHE A 225 14.59 -17.35 6.51
CA PHE A 225 13.41 -16.48 6.50
C PHE A 225 12.49 -16.71 7.69
N LYS A 226 12.33 -17.96 8.16
CA LYS A 226 11.56 -18.23 9.39
C LYS A 226 12.15 -17.48 10.58
N GLN A 227 13.47 -17.53 10.74
CA GLN A 227 14.16 -16.81 11.82
C GLN A 227 13.98 -15.30 11.71
N VAL A 228 14.24 -14.73 10.53
CA VAL A 228 14.13 -13.29 10.29
C VAL A 228 12.71 -12.78 10.60
N PHE A 229 11.68 -13.50 10.15
CA PHE A 229 10.30 -13.08 10.39
C PHE A 229 9.81 -13.36 11.81
N ALA A 230 10.36 -14.36 12.51
CA ALA A 230 10.08 -14.55 13.93
C ALA A 230 10.60 -13.39 14.79
N GLU A 231 11.76 -12.85 14.44
CA GLU A 231 12.32 -11.66 15.12
C GLU A 231 11.55 -10.37 14.74
N TYR A 232 11.09 -10.29 13.51
CA TYR A 232 10.44 -9.10 12.97
C TYR A 232 9.02 -8.87 13.51
N ASP A 233 8.16 -9.88 13.52
CA ASP A 233 6.79 -9.78 14.06
C ASP A 233 6.50 -10.86 15.11
N ALA A 234 6.92 -10.55 16.34
CA ALA A 234 6.69 -11.43 17.49
C ALA A 234 5.21 -11.69 17.81
N ARG A 235 4.28 -10.96 17.17
CA ARG A 235 2.82 -11.14 17.35
C ARG A 235 2.27 -12.30 16.51
N TRP A 236 2.86 -12.56 15.35
CA TRP A 236 2.34 -13.51 14.37
C TRP A 236 3.43 -14.34 13.68
N PRO A 237 4.47 -14.84 14.41
CA PRO A 237 5.58 -15.57 13.79
C PRO A 237 5.09 -16.85 13.09
N GLU A 238 4.02 -17.46 13.60
CA GLU A 238 3.46 -18.71 13.10
C GLU A 238 2.91 -18.59 11.68
N ILE A 239 2.34 -17.44 11.31
CA ILE A 239 1.76 -17.23 9.96
C ILE A 239 2.86 -17.27 8.88
N PHE A 240 4.01 -16.67 9.16
CA PHE A 240 5.14 -16.69 8.22
C PHE A 240 5.71 -18.09 8.10
N SER A 241 5.99 -18.76 9.22
CA SER A 241 6.52 -20.11 9.24
C SER A 241 5.58 -21.12 8.58
N GLN A 242 4.28 -21.03 8.84
CA GLN A 242 3.29 -21.90 8.20
C GLN A 242 3.30 -21.73 6.68
N ARG A 243 3.32 -20.49 6.19
CA ARG A 243 3.31 -20.20 4.75
C ARG A 243 4.58 -20.69 4.06
N ILE A 244 5.73 -20.58 4.74
CA ILE A 244 7.00 -21.13 4.27
C ILE A 244 6.92 -22.66 4.19
N ASP A 245 6.42 -23.33 5.22
CA ASP A 245 6.30 -24.79 5.26
C ASP A 245 5.34 -25.32 4.19
N GLU A 246 4.19 -24.68 4.03
CA GLU A 246 3.22 -25.01 2.97
C GLU A 246 3.86 -24.94 1.58
N TYR A 247 4.63 -23.88 1.30
CA TYR A 247 5.32 -23.75 0.04
C TYR A 247 6.39 -24.84 -0.14
N MET A 248 7.24 -25.05 0.86
CA MET A 248 8.31 -26.07 0.78
C MET A 248 7.76 -27.48 0.58
N GLN A 249 6.61 -27.81 1.17
CA GLN A 249 5.92 -29.09 0.93
C GLN A 249 5.35 -29.20 -0.50
N SER A 250 4.93 -28.09 -1.09
CA SER A 250 4.34 -28.08 -2.42
C SER A 250 5.34 -28.26 -3.55
N VAL A 251 6.63 -28.02 -3.31
CA VAL A 251 7.70 -28.06 -4.31
C VAL A 251 8.63 -29.28 -4.17
N GLN A 252 8.43 -30.10 -3.14
CA GLN A 252 9.06 -31.41 -2.98
C GLN A 252 8.36 -32.46 -3.84
#